data_16c06fbaa034ce1fe24e7b95a9caf3f1
#
_entry.id   16c06fbaa034ce1fe24e7b95a9caf3f1
#
_cell.length_a   1.000
_cell.length_b   1.000
_cell.length_c   1.000
_cell.angle_alpha   90.00
_cell.angle_beta   90.00
_cell.angle_gamma   90.00
#
_symmetry.space_group_name_H-M   'P 1'
#
loop_
_entity.id
_entity.type
_entity.pdbx_description
1 polymer ?
#
loop_
_entity_poly.entity_id
_entity_poly.type
_entity_poly.pdbx_seq_one_letter_code
_entity_poly.pdbx_strand_id
1 'polypeptide(L)'
;MKGINGIKSGNAAVDGKVLYANRCYKDTIFRMLFSDKKNLLELYNAVSGKNYDNADDLQIVTLENAVYMGMKNDLAFLLNTGIYLYEHQSTVNPNMPLRDLLYITAEYSRLVETQSLYSSAIQKVPAPNFIVFYNGQDEFADKSEYRLSEAFEPRVDNPALELRVTVLNINYGRNAGLMKQSRTLREYAQYVALVRRYKTELGSLDEAVNRAVDECIRNGVLADFLRRNRAEVVMMSIFEYNQEEEERKLRAAARQAGYASGVEHGIERGTAENLCKLVSNFMSRRKVTLEEACDALGISADDYNKAERLINEHNLAE
;
A
#
# COMPACT_ATOMS: atom_id res chain seq x y z
N MET A 1 -7.84 -61.68 20.03
CA MET A 1 -7.60 -60.80 21.21
C MET A 1 -7.27 -59.41 20.72
N LYS A 2 -8.15 -58.47 21.11
CA LYS A 2 -7.99 -56.99 21.36
C LYS A 2 -7.06 -56.28 20.35
N GLY A 3 -7.47 -55.36 19.47
CA GLY A 3 -8.40 -54.27 19.66
C GLY A 3 -7.69 -53.03 20.14
N ILE A 4 -7.32 -52.07 19.29
CA ILE A 4 -7.16 -50.66 19.69
C ILE A 4 -7.62 -49.78 18.53
N ASN A 5 -8.59 -49.02 18.87
CA ASN A 5 -9.34 -47.94 18.29
C ASN A 5 -8.61 -46.96 17.40
N GLY A 6 -9.30 -46.58 16.37
CA GLY A 6 -9.23 -45.45 15.52
C GLY A 6 -9.20 -44.09 16.21
N ILE A 7 -8.47 -43.24 15.59
CA ILE A 7 -8.66 -41.80 15.67
C ILE A 7 -9.13 -41.34 14.29
N LYS A 8 -10.42 -41.06 14.19
CA LYS A 8 -11.00 -40.32 13.09
C LYS A 8 -10.51 -38.88 13.18
N SER A 9 -9.59 -38.51 12.28
CA SER A 9 -9.36 -37.10 12.01
C SER A 9 -10.54 -36.57 11.20
N GLY A 10 -11.40 -35.81 11.88
CA GLY A 10 -12.39 -34.99 11.23
C GLY A 10 -11.71 -33.88 10.45
N ASN A 11 -11.58 -34.04 9.13
CA ASN A 11 -11.33 -32.92 8.24
C ASN A 11 -12.61 -32.12 8.16
N ALA A 12 -12.62 -31.01 8.89
CA ALA A 12 -13.63 -29.98 8.75
C ALA A 12 -13.47 -29.34 7.36
N ALA A 13 -14.49 -29.51 6.55
CA ALA A 13 -14.69 -28.78 5.31
C ALA A 13 -14.98 -27.30 5.63
N VAL A 14 -13.94 -26.51 5.79
CA VAL A 14 -14.01 -25.06 6.04
C VAL A 14 -13.43 -24.24 4.87
N ASP A 15 -12.70 -24.87 3.94
CA ASP A 15 -11.91 -24.12 2.94
C ASP A 15 -12.64 -23.67 1.66
N GLY A 16 -13.79 -24.22 1.33
CA GLY A 16 -14.47 -23.90 0.06
C GLY A 16 -15.20 -22.55 0.02
N LYS A 17 -15.72 -22.09 1.17
CA LYS A 17 -16.51 -20.83 1.25
C LYS A 17 -15.62 -19.59 1.37
N VAL A 18 -14.48 -19.70 2.05
CA VAL A 18 -13.55 -18.56 2.25
C VAL A 18 -12.84 -18.18 0.96
N LEU A 19 -12.51 -19.15 0.10
CA LEU A 19 -11.87 -18.87 -1.20
C LEU A 19 -12.81 -18.23 -2.24
N TYR A 20 -14.12 -18.54 -2.19
CA TYR A 20 -15.11 -17.90 -3.06
C TYR A 20 -15.41 -16.47 -2.60
N ALA A 21 -15.49 -16.22 -1.31
CA ALA A 21 -15.63 -14.89 -0.74
C ALA A 21 -14.46 -14.00 -1.18
N ASN A 22 -13.20 -14.45 -1.04
CA ASN A 22 -12.02 -13.68 -1.44
C ASN A 22 -11.94 -13.32 -2.94
N ARG A 23 -12.63 -14.00 -3.83
CA ARG A 23 -12.61 -13.67 -5.27
C ARG A 23 -13.54 -12.52 -5.66
N CYS A 24 -14.66 -12.36 -4.96
CA CYS A 24 -15.61 -11.25 -5.21
C CYS A 24 -15.19 -9.92 -4.56
N TYR A 25 -14.37 -9.96 -3.51
CA TYR A 25 -14.00 -8.81 -2.68
C TYR A 25 -12.86 -7.94 -3.21
N LYS A 26 -12.37 -8.20 -4.43
CA LYS A 26 -11.28 -7.41 -5.05
C LYS A 26 -11.76 -6.33 -6.02
N ASP A 27 -13.04 -6.23 -6.25
CA ASP A 27 -13.60 -5.20 -7.10
C ASP A 27 -14.11 -4.04 -6.24
N THR A 28 -13.37 -2.95 -6.21
CA THR A 28 -13.74 -1.74 -5.50
C THR A 28 -14.80 -0.96 -6.28
N ILE A 29 -15.57 -0.10 -5.60
CA ILE A 29 -16.51 0.81 -6.28
C ILE A 29 -15.78 1.70 -7.29
N PHE A 30 -14.54 2.09 -6.98
CA PHE A 30 -13.67 2.81 -7.89
C PHE A 30 -13.47 2.01 -9.20
N ARG A 31 -13.12 0.73 -9.09
CA ARG A 31 -12.95 -0.13 -10.26
C ARG A 31 -14.24 -0.31 -11.04
N MET A 32 -15.37 -0.51 -10.36
CA MET A 32 -16.68 -0.61 -11.02
C MET A 32 -17.02 0.64 -11.84
N LEU A 33 -16.77 1.84 -11.30
CA LEU A 33 -17.02 3.11 -11.97
C LEU A 33 -16.11 3.31 -13.19
N PHE A 34 -14.82 3.03 -13.04
CA PHE A 34 -13.81 3.32 -14.05
C PHE A 34 -13.50 2.14 -14.98
N SER A 35 -14.16 1.00 -14.83
CA SER A 35 -14.24 -0.04 -15.88
C SER A 35 -15.10 0.39 -17.07
N ASP A 36 -15.97 1.38 -16.90
CA ASP A 36 -16.65 2.04 -18.03
C ASP A 36 -15.64 2.93 -18.77
N LYS A 37 -15.48 2.67 -20.07
CA LYS A 37 -14.49 3.38 -20.91
C LYS A 37 -14.69 4.89 -20.97
N LYS A 38 -15.92 5.39 -20.89
CA LYS A 38 -16.21 6.83 -20.91
C LYS A 38 -15.76 7.49 -19.63
N ASN A 39 -16.06 6.87 -18.48
CA ASN A 39 -15.61 7.34 -17.18
C ASN A 39 -14.08 7.27 -17.09
N LEU A 40 -13.48 6.20 -17.62
CA LEU A 40 -12.03 6.03 -17.63
C LEU A 40 -11.34 7.09 -18.50
N LEU A 41 -11.90 7.40 -19.67
CA LEU A 41 -11.38 8.45 -20.54
C LEU A 41 -11.49 9.83 -19.88
N GLU A 42 -12.61 10.12 -19.20
CA GLU A 42 -12.80 11.35 -18.43
C GLU A 42 -11.71 11.47 -17.33
N LEU A 43 -11.47 10.39 -16.59
CA LEU A 43 -10.43 10.35 -15.56
C LEU A 43 -9.03 10.55 -16.16
N TYR A 44 -8.73 9.85 -17.26
CA TYR A 44 -7.47 9.99 -17.97
C TYR A 44 -7.22 11.44 -18.43
N ASN A 45 -8.23 12.06 -19.04
CA ASN A 45 -8.14 13.45 -19.48
C ASN A 45 -7.88 14.40 -18.30
N ALA A 46 -8.58 14.19 -17.20
CA ALA A 46 -8.41 15.00 -15.99
C ALA A 46 -7.00 14.88 -15.38
N VAL A 47 -6.43 13.67 -15.36
CA VAL A 47 -5.09 13.39 -14.81
C VAL A 47 -3.98 13.88 -15.73
N SER A 48 -4.13 13.64 -17.04
CA SER A 48 -3.09 13.94 -18.04
C SER A 48 -3.11 15.39 -18.57
N GLY A 49 -4.21 16.12 -18.33
CA GLY A 49 -4.46 17.44 -18.90
C GLY A 49 -4.72 17.39 -20.43
N LYS A 50 -4.97 16.19 -20.98
CA LYS A 50 -5.30 16.00 -22.39
C LYS A 50 -6.82 16.05 -22.61
N ASN A 51 -7.22 16.02 -23.85
CA ASN A 51 -8.63 16.10 -24.22
C ASN A 51 -8.94 15.14 -25.38
N TYR A 52 -8.96 13.83 -25.04
CA TYR A 52 -9.41 12.79 -25.96
C TYR A 52 -10.93 12.65 -25.87
N ASP A 53 -11.58 12.40 -26.98
CA ASP A 53 -13.05 12.33 -27.12
C ASP A 53 -13.57 10.93 -27.47
N ASN A 54 -12.69 10.04 -27.97
CA ASN A 54 -13.07 8.69 -28.37
C ASN A 54 -12.67 7.66 -27.31
N ALA A 55 -13.65 7.15 -26.56
CA ALA A 55 -13.43 6.13 -25.53
C ALA A 55 -13.11 4.74 -26.13
N ASP A 56 -13.41 4.50 -27.41
CA ASP A 56 -13.12 3.20 -28.04
C ASP A 56 -11.61 3.00 -28.26
N ASP A 57 -10.83 4.08 -28.30
CA ASP A 57 -9.37 4.02 -28.39
C ASP A 57 -8.71 3.45 -27.13
N LEU A 58 -9.45 3.38 -26.02
CA LEU A 58 -9.00 2.73 -24.79
C LEU A 58 -9.09 1.20 -24.92
N GLN A 59 -7.97 0.54 -24.68
CA GLN A 59 -7.92 -0.91 -24.53
C GLN A 59 -7.60 -1.26 -23.07
N ILE A 60 -8.59 -1.80 -22.34
CA ILE A 60 -8.38 -2.28 -20.97
C ILE A 60 -7.61 -3.59 -21.04
N VAL A 61 -6.48 -3.64 -20.30
CA VAL A 61 -5.55 -4.80 -20.26
C VAL A 61 -5.32 -5.28 -18.84
N THR A 62 -6.24 -5.00 -17.92
CA THR A 62 -6.11 -5.35 -16.51
C THR A 62 -5.74 -6.82 -16.31
N LEU A 63 -4.72 -7.08 -15.51
CA LEU A 63 -4.23 -8.41 -15.18
C LEU A 63 -5.22 -9.13 -14.24
N GLU A 64 -6.17 -9.88 -14.78
CA GLU A 64 -7.09 -10.68 -13.97
C GLU A 64 -6.40 -11.87 -13.27
N ASN A 65 -5.29 -12.35 -13.84
CA ASN A 65 -4.59 -13.55 -13.45
C ASN A 65 -3.07 -13.35 -13.27
N ALA A 66 -2.64 -12.24 -12.71
CA ALA A 66 -1.25 -12.13 -12.30
C ALA A 66 -0.96 -13.16 -11.18
N VAL A 67 -0.56 -14.35 -11.57
CA VAL A 67 -0.30 -15.51 -10.69
C VAL A 67 0.91 -15.26 -9.78
N TYR A 68 1.62 -14.17 -9.96
CA TYR A 68 2.75 -13.82 -9.14
C TYR A 68 2.26 -13.16 -7.83
N MET A 69 2.30 -13.90 -6.75
CA MET A 69 2.05 -13.46 -5.36
C MET A 69 0.62 -12.97 -5.04
N GLY A 70 -0.40 -13.30 -5.85
CA GLY A 70 -1.79 -12.90 -5.56
C GLY A 70 -2.06 -11.40 -5.65
N MET A 71 -1.13 -10.63 -6.23
CA MET A 71 -1.29 -9.19 -6.47
C MET A 71 -2.07 -8.95 -7.76
N LYS A 72 -3.04 -8.04 -7.71
CA LYS A 72 -3.79 -7.56 -8.88
C LYS A 72 -3.65 -6.05 -8.95
N ASN A 73 -3.56 -5.53 -10.16
CA ASN A 73 -3.72 -4.10 -10.43
C ASN A 73 -5.22 -3.78 -10.56
N ASP A 74 -5.66 -2.61 -10.08
CA ASP A 74 -7.08 -2.24 -10.16
C ASP A 74 -7.52 -1.98 -11.60
N LEU A 75 -6.78 -1.14 -12.32
CA LEU A 75 -7.05 -0.80 -13.72
C LEU A 75 -5.75 -0.62 -14.50
N ALA A 76 -5.58 -1.40 -15.56
CA ALA A 76 -4.54 -1.18 -16.56
C ALA A 76 -5.16 -1.00 -17.94
N PHE A 77 -4.68 -0.03 -18.69
CA PHE A 77 -5.18 0.23 -20.03
C PHE A 77 -4.11 0.82 -20.95
N LEU A 78 -4.28 0.54 -22.24
CA LEU A 78 -3.51 1.15 -23.32
C LEU A 78 -4.31 2.30 -23.92
N LEU A 79 -3.63 3.40 -24.20
CA LEU A 79 -4.15 4.50 -24.99
C LEU A 79 -3.01 5.08 -25.81
N ASN A 80 -3.16 5.06 -27.14
CA ASN A 80 -2.10 5.40 -28.09
C ASN A 80 -0.81 4.59 -27.83
N THR A 81 0.30 5.27 -27.52
CA THR A 81 1.61 4.66 -27.26
C THR A 81 1.94 4.56 -25.78
N GLY A 82 0.97 4.73 -24.89
CA GLY A 82 1.13 4.65 -23.44
C GLY A 82 0.39 3.48 -22.82
N ILE A 83 0.93 2.93 -21.75
CA ILE A 83 0.25 2.03 -20.83
C ILE A 83 0.10 2.72 -19.48
N TYR A 84 -1.09 2.67 -18.92
CA TYR A 84 -1.47 3.37 -17.69
C TYR A 84 -1.91 2.35 -16.65
N LEU A 85 -1.27 2.40 -15.49
CA LEU A 85 -1.60 1.58 -14.33
C LEU A 85 -2.18 2.51 -13.27
N TYR A 86 -3.47 2.35 -12.99
CA TYR A 86 -4.24 3.12 -12.03
C TYR A 86 -4.60 2.22 -10.86
N GLU A 87 -4.20 2.62 -9.67
CA GLU A 87 -4.49 1.95 -8.41
C GLU A 87 -5.32 2.84 -7.51
N HIS A 88 -6.28 2.28 -6.80
CA HIS A 88 -7.02 2.97 -5.75
C HIS A 88 -6.58 2.46 -4.38
N GLN A 89 -6.25 3.36 -3.46
CA GLN A 89 -5.77 2.99 -2.12
C GLN A 89 -6.38 3.85 -1.04
N SER A 90 -6.89 3.19 0.00
CA SER A 90 -7.34 3.85 1.24
C SER A 90 -6.23 3.98 2.30
N THR A 91 -5.04 3.43 2.03
CA THR A 91 -3.91 3.43 2.95
C THR A 91 -2.63 3.87 2.23
N VAL A 92 -1.75 4.59 2.94
CA VAL A 92 -0.44 4.96 2.42
C VAL A 92 0.43 3.71 2.27
N ASN A 93 0.95 3.46 1.08
CA ASN A 93 1.82 2.32 0.79
C ASN A 93 3.07 2.76 0.01
N PRO A 94 4.21 2.95 0.68
CA PRO A 94 5.46 3.36 0.02
C PRO A 94 6.06 2.30 -0.91
N ASN A 95 5.59 1.04 -0.84
CA ASN A 95 6.06 -0.04 -1.70
C ASN A 95 5.39 -0.07 -3.10
N MET A 96 4.59 0.94 -3.44
CA MET A 96 3.94 1.00 -4.76
C MET A 96 4.92 0.95 -5.93
N PRO A 97 6.07 1.64 -5.91
CA PRO A 97 7.01 1.53 -7.03
C PRO A 97 7.51 0.10 -7.27
N LEU A 98 7.74 -0.66 -6.21
CA LEU A 98 8.14 -2.07 -6.34
C LEU A 98 6.99 -2.96 -6.87
N ARG A 99 5.75 -2.72 -6.42
CA ARG A 99 4.57 -3.42 -6.94
C ARG A 99 4.35 -3.11 -8.42
N ASP A 100 4.42 -1.84 -8.78
CA ASP A 100 4.23 -1.38 -10.17
C ASP A 100 5.31 -1.88 -11.11
N LEU A 101 6.55 -2.05 -10.63
CA LEU A 101 7.62 -2.71 -11.37
C LEU A 101 7.24 -4.15 -11.74
N LEU A 102 6.69 -4.90 -10.79
CA LEU A 102 6.24 -6.27 -11.04
C LEU A 102 5.07 -6.32 -12.01
N TYR A 103 4.11 -5.39 -11.88
CA TYR A 103 2.97 -5.30 -12.80
C TYR A 103 3.40 -4.98 -14.22
N ILE A 104 4.21 -3.95 -14.42
CA ILE A 104 4.64 -3.56 -15.77
C ILE A 104 5.53 -4.60 -16.43
N THR A 105 6.35 -5.30 -15.64
CA THR A 105 7.16 -6.42 -16.14
C THR A 105 6.26 -7.53 -16.68
N ALA A 106 5.19 -7.86 -15.97
CA ALA A 106 4.22 -8.87 -16.43
C ALA A 106 3.50 -8.42 -17.70
N GLU A 107 3.09 -7.14 -17.80
CA GLU A 107 2.46 -6.62 -19.02
C GLU A 107 3.42 -6.62 -20.22
N TYR A 108 4.66 -6.18 -20.04
CA TYR A 108 5.65 -6.21 -21.13
C TYR A 108 5.98 -7.62 -21.56
N SER A 109 6.03 -8.59 -20.65
CA SER A 109 6.24 -10.00 -20.99
C SER A 109 5.13 -10.59 -21.87
N ARG A 110 3.92 -10.01 -21.82
CA ARG A 110 2.79 -10.40 -22.70
C ARG A 110 2.80 -9.68 -24.05
N LEU A 111 3.34 -8.45 -24.09
CA LEU A 111 3.37 -7.61 -25.29
C LEU A 111 4.58 -7.93 -26.19
N VAL A 112 5.66 -8.46 -25.65
CA VAL A 112 6.91 -8.68 -26.35
C VAL A 112 7.14 -10.20 -26.55
N GLU A 113 7.33 -10.60 -27.80
CA GLU A 113 7.75 -11.98 -28.11
C GLU A 113 9.19 -12.18 -27.67
N THR A 114 9.43 -13.23 -26.86
CA THR A 114 10.75 -13.52 -26.28
C THR A 114 11.84 -13.65 -27.37
N GLN A 115 11.51 -14.21 -28.52
CA GLN A 115 12.49 -14.39 -29.62
C GLN A 115 12.93 -13.05 -30.23
N SER A 116 12.05 -12.03 -30.24
CA SER A 116 12.39 -10.72 -30.78
C SER A 116 13.38 -9.93 -29.91
N LEU A 117 13.54 -10.27 -28.64
CA LEU A 117 14.54 -9.68 -27.75
C LEU A 117 15.99 -10.00 -28.13
N TYR A 118 16.20 -11.08 -28.90
CA TYR A 118 17.52 -11.47 -29.40
C TYR A 118 17.84 -10.90 -30.78
N SER A 119 16.93 -10.12 -31.36
CA SER A 119 17.16 -9.47 -32.65
C SER A 119 18.04 -8.21 -32.48
N SER A 120 18.67 -7.77 -33.57
CA SER A 120 19.42 -6.49 -33.62
C SER A 120 18.52 -5.26 -33.69
N ALA A 121 17.20 -5.44 -33.87
CA ALA A 121 16.24 -4.35 -33.94
C ALA A 121 15.65 -4.04 -32.54
N ILE A 122 15.54 -2.73 -32.21
CA ILE A 122 14.95 -2.32 -30.95
C ILE A 122 13.46 -2.66 -30.91
N GLN A 123 13.05 -3.36 -29.86
CA GLN A 123 11.64 -3.65 -29.60
C GLN A 123 11.01 -2.46 -28.87
N LYS A 124 10.00 -1.84 -29.50
CA LYS A 124 9.26 -0.72 -28.90
C LYS A 124 8.13 -1.25 -28.03
N VAL A 125 8.02 -0.70 -26.82
CA VAL A 125 6.95 -1.00 -25.87
C VAL A 125 6.20 0.30 -25.51
N PRO A 126 4.92 0.24 -25.09
CA PRO A 126 4.19 1.40 -24.60
C PRO A 126 4.90 2.04 -23.41
N ALA A 127 4.97 3.38 -23.36
CA ALA A 127 5.55 4.09 -22.21
C ALA A 127 4.66 3.93 -20.98
N PRO A 128 5.20 3.50 -19.82
CA PRO A 128 4.40 3.23 -18.63
C PRO A 128 4.11 4.50 -17.84
N ASN A 129 2.92 4.56 -17.24
CA ASN A 129 2.49 5.63 -16.33
C ASN A 129 1.81 5.01 -15.11
N PHE A 130 2.23 5.42 -13.91
CA PHE A 130 1.78 4.84 -12.65
C PHE A 130 1.11 5.93 -11.81
N ILE A 131 -0.17 5.72 -11.49
CA ILE A 131 -0.98 6.66 -10.72
C ILE A 131 -1.70 5.92 -9.60
N VAL A 132 -1.54 6.39 -8.38
CA VAL A 132 -2.30 5.97 -7.22
C VAL A 132 -3.31 7.04 -6.85
N PHE A 133 -4.58 6.68 -6.76
CA PHE A 133 -5.66 7.51 -6.23
C PHE A 133 -5.84 7.20 -4.75
N TYR A 134 -5.33 8.08 -3.90
CA TYR A 134 -5.41 7.93 -2.46
C TYR A 134 -6.72 8.50 -1.93
N ASN A 135 -7.45 7.66 -1.21
CA ASN A 135 -8.73 8.00 -0.59
C ASN A 135 -8.77 7.58 0.90
N GLY A 136 -7.65 7.60 1.59
CA GLY A 136 -7.56 7.20 3.00
C GLY A 136 -7.96 8.33 3.97
N GLN A 137 -7.98 8.01 5.26
CA GLN A 137 -8.33 8.94 6.33
C GLN A 137 -7.10 9.63 6.95
N ASP A 138 -5.89 9.12 6.69
CA ASP A 138 -4.67 9.75 7.17
C ASP A 138 -4.44 11.08 6.44
N GLU A 139 -3.80 12.02 7.12
CA GLU A 139 -3.42 13.28 6.50
C GLU A 139 -2.41 13.02 5.36
N PHE A 140 -2.74 13.52 4.18
CA PHE A 140 -1.94 13.30 2.99
C PHE A 140 -1.96 14.53 2.08
N ALA A 141 -0.83 14.86 1.48
CA ALA A 141 -0.72 15.96 0.53
C ALA A 141 -1.64 15.75 -0.69
N ASP A 142 -2.02 16.80 -1.37
CA ASP A 142 -2.84 16.72 -2.59
C ASP A 142 -2.16 15.89 -3.68
N LYS A 143 -0.83 16.00 -3.79
CA LYS A 143 0.01 15.23 -4.69
C LYS A 143 1.33 14.86 -4.02
N SER A 144 1.75 13.61 -4.22
CA SER A 144 3.06 13.09 -3.81
C SER A 144 3.67 12.23 -4.92
N GLU A 145 4.95 11.95 -4.82
CA GLU A 145 5.67 11.03 -5.71
C GLU A 145 6.42 10.00 -4.85
N TYR A 146 6.27 8.72 -5.20
CA TYR A 146 7.10 7.64 -4.65
C TYR A 146 8.10 7.18 -5.69
N ARG A 147 9.31 6.82 -5.26
CA ARG A 147 10.41 6.41 -6.13
C ARG A 147 10.89 5.02 -5.76
N LEU A 148 11.20 4.22 -6.78
CA LEU A 148 11.76 2.88 -6.57
C LEU A 148 13.11 2.93 -5.86
N SER A 149 13.91 3.94 -6.16
CA SER A 149 15.22 4.15 -5.53
C SER A 149 15.18 4.34 -4.01
N GLU A 150 14.02 4.71 -3.45
CA GLU A 150 13.82 4.81 -1.99
C GLU A 150 13.83 3.44 -1.30
N ALA A 151 13.62 2.36 -2.07
CA ALA A 151 13.66 0.98 -1.58
C ALA A 151 15.04 0.31 -1.71
N PHE A 152 16.04 0.98 -2.30
CA PHE A 152 17.37 0.40 -2.47
C PHE A 152 18.20 0.54 -1.20
N GLU A 153 18.91 -0.55 -0.87
CA GLU A 153 19.84 -0.59 0.24
C GLU A 153 21.19 -1.18 -0.25
N PRO A 154 22.30 -0.42 -0.17
CA PRO A 154 22.37 0.97 0.29
C PRO A 154 21.71 1.96 -0.68
N ARG A 155 21.40 3.17 -0.22
CA ARG A 155 20.89 4.23 -1.11
C ARG A 155 21.90 4.55 -2.20
N VAL A 156 21.39 4.77 -3.41
CA VAL A 156 22.18 5.07 -4.62
C VAL A 156 21.72 6.41 -5.19
N ASP A 157 22.64 7.37 -5.33
CA ASP A 157 22.32 8.71 -5.83
C ASP A 157 21.86 8.74 -7.30
N ASN A 158 22.41 7.85 -8.12
CA ASN A 158 22.06 7.73 -9.54
C ASN A 158 21.77 6.26 -9.90
N PRO A 159 20.57 5.75 -9.57
CA PRO A 159 20.24 4.35 -9.79
C PRO A 159 20.13 4.04 -11.29
N ALA A 160 20.62 2.86 -11.70
CA ALA A 160 20.46 2.36 -13.07
C ALA A 160 18.99 2.01 -13.40
N LEU A 161 18.16 1.80 -12.39
CA LEU A 161 16.73 1.56 -12.52
C LEU A 161 15.96 2.53 -11.64
N GLU A 162 15.04 3.28 -12.22
CA GLU A 162 14.13 4.16 -11.51
C GLU A 162 12.70 4.02 -12.03
N LEU A 163 11.73 3.93 -11.11
CA LEU A 163 10.31 3.97 -11.38
C LEU A 163 9.66 4.99 -10.44
N ARG A 164 8.80 5.83 -10.99
CA ARG A 164 8.11 6.89 -10.24
C ARG A 164 6.62 6.68 -10.27
N VAL A 165 5.99 6.75 -9.12
CA VAL A 165 4.54 6.63 -8.95
C VAL A 165 3.99 7.95 -8.45
N THR A 166 3.06 8.52 -9.21
CA THR A 166 2.34 9.73 -8.75
C THR A 166 1.16 9.31 -7.88
N VAL A 167 1.08 9.88 -6.68
CA VAL A 167 -0.04 9.68 -5.76
C VAL A 167 -0.89 10.94 -5.72
N LEU A 168 -2.18 10.80 -5.98
CA LEU A 168 -3.16 11.89 -6.00
C LEU A 168 -4.20 11.68 -4.89
N ASN A 169 -4.31 12.64 -3.98
CA ASN A 169 -5.31 12.60 -2.93
C ASN A 169 -6.69 12.95 -3.50
N ILE A 170 -7.59 11.98 -3.54
CA ILE A 170 -8.93 12.13 -4.10
C ILE A 170 -10.03 12.26 -3.05
N ASN A 171 -9.67 12.55 -1.79
CA ASN A 171 -10.66 12.86 -0.79
C ASN A 171 -11.48 14.12 -1.14
N TYR A 172 -12.73 14.15 -0.70
CA TYR A 172 -13.60 15.31 -0.92
C TYR A 172 -12.97 16.61 -0.40
N GLY A 173 -12.96 17.64 -1.24
CA GLY A 173 -12.30 18.91 -0.94
C GLY A 173 -10.80 18.98 -1.29
N ARG A 174 -10.19 17.89 -1.74
CA ARG A 174 -8.80 17.85 -2.21
C ARG A 174 -8.72 17.92 -3.73
N ASN A 175 -7.55 18.27 -4.28
CA ASN A 175 -7.27 18.29 -5.73
C ASN A 175 -8.39 18.97 -6.55
N ALA A 176 -8.76 20.19 -6.21
CA ALA A 176 -9.88 20.90 -6.82
C ALA A 176 -9.82 20.96 -8.36
N GLY A 177 -8.61 21.09 -8.95
CA GLY A 177 -8.41 21.07 -10.38
C GLY A 177 -8.80 19.74 -11.02
N LEU A 178 -8.36 18.63 -10.45
CA LEU A 178 -8.71 17.28 -10.88
C LEU A 178 -10.21 17.02 -10.74
N MET A 179 -10.78 17.39 -9.59
CA MET A 179 -12.20 17.22 -9.30
C MET A 179 -13.12 18.05 -10.20
N LYS A 180 -12.63 19.19 -10.72
CA LYS A 180 -13.36 20.01 -11.69
C LYS A 180 -13.41 19.34 -13.07
N GLN A 181 -12.36 18.61 -13.44
CA GLN A 181 -12.23 17.99 -14.76
C GLN A 181 -12.85 16.61 -14.84
N SER A 182 -12.92 15.86 -13.74
CA SER A 182 -13.63 14.58 -13.68
C SER A 182 -14.84 14.67 -12.75
N ARG A 183 -16.01 14.64 -13.38
CA ARG A 183 -17.30 14.61 -12.67
C ARG A 183 -17.46 13.31 -11.89
N THR A 184 -17.17 12.18 -12.54
CA THR A 184 -17.31 10.84 -11.95
C THR A 184 -16.41 10.69 -10.71
N LEU A 185 -15.16 11.16 -10.77
CA LEU A 185 -14.24 11.13 -9.62
C LEU A 185 -14.73 12.02 -8.48
N ARG A 186 -15.19 13.22 -8.79
CA ARG A 186 -15.75 14.14 -7.78
C ARG A 186 -16.97 13.54 -7.09
N GLU A 187 -17.89 12.96 -7.84
CA GLU A 187 -19.10 12.35 -7.31
C GLU A 187 -18.76 11.11 -6.46
N TYR A 188 -17.74 10.33 -6.86
CA TYR A 188 -17.20 9.26 -6.04
C TYR A 188 -16.64 9.77 -4.71
N ALA A 189 -15.82 10.81 -4.73
CA ALA A 189 -15.28 11.43 -3.51
C ALA A 189 -16.39 11.94 -2.58
N GLN A 190 -17.47 12.51 -3.12
CA GLN A 190 -18.66 12.94 -2.37
C GLN A 190 -19.36 11.75 -1.70
N TYR A 191 -19.57 10.67 -2.45
CA TYR A 191 -20.19 9.46 -1.92
C TYR A 191 -19.40 8.90 -0.72
N VAL A 192 -18.08 8.74 -0.86
CA VAL A 192 -17.22 8.23 0.22
C VAL A 192 -17.24 9.15 1.44
N ALA A 193 -17.21 10.47 1.23
CA ALA A 193 -17.31 11.44 2.32
C ALA A 193 -18.65 11.34 3.07
N LEU A 194 -19.76 11.10 2.35
CA LEU A 194 -21.07 10.89 2.94
C LEU A 194 -21.14 9.61 3.78
N VAL A 195 -20.60 8.50 3.28
CA VAL A 195 -20.53 7.23 4.03
C VAL A 195 -19.76 7.46 5.34
N ARG A 196 -18.61 8.11 5.30
CA ARG A 196 -17.78 8.39 6.49
C ARG A 196 -18.52 9.29 7.48
N ARG A 197 -19.18 10.32 7.01
CA ARG A 197 -20.01 11.23 7.85
C ARG A 197 -21.11 10.46 8.55
N TYR A 198 -21.91 9.71 7.81
CA TYR A 198 -23.00 8.93 8.40
C TYR A 198 -22.51 7.81 9.32
N LYS A 199 -21.36 7.21 9.05
CA LYS A 199 -20.77 6.23 9.97
C LYS A 199 -20.46 6.86 11.33
N THR A 200 -19.95 8.10 11.32
CA THR A 200 -19.66 8.83 12.56
C THR A 200 -20.97 9.23 13.30
N GLU A 201 -22.00 9.64 12.55
CA GLU A 201 -23.28 10.09 13.12
C GLU A 201 -24.13 8.93 13.67
N LEU A 202 -24.20 7.80 12.95
CA LEU A 202 -25.13 6.68 13.24
C LEU A 202 -24.48 5.55 14.01
N GLY A 203 -23.15 5.40 13.98
CA GLY A 203 -22.43 4.28 14.57
C GLY A 203 -22.53 2.96 13.78
N SER A 204 -23.61 2.77 13.02
CA SER A 204 -23.85 1.59 12.18
C SER A 204 -23.33 1.83 10.76
N LEU A 205 -22.51 0.91 10.26
CA LEU A 205 -21.97 1.01 8.89
C LEU A 205 -23.03 0.72 7.83
N ASP A 206 -23.86 -0.29 8.06
CA ASP A 206 -24.95 -0.67 7.14
C ASP A 206 -25.93 0.47 6.93
N GLU A 207 -26.34 1.12 8.02
CA GLU A 207 -27.24 2.28 7.97
C GLU A 207 -26.57 3.47 7.28
N ALA A 208 -25.28 3.73 7.58
CA ALA A 208 -24.52 4.81 6.99
C ALA A 208 -24.40 4.67 5.47
N VAL A 209 -24.06 3.48 4.98
CA VAL A 209 -23.94 3.19 3.55
C VAL A 209 -25.29 3.33 2.86
N ASN A 210 -26.35 2.72 3.39
CA ASN A 210 -27.68 2.82 2.79
C ASN A 210 -28.16 4.27 2.71
N ARG A 211 -27.96 5.05 3.80
CA ARG A 211 -28.36 6.47 3.84
C ARG A 211 -27.54 7.32 2.88
N ALA A 212 -26.24 7.06 2.74
CA ALA A 212 -25.37 7.73 1.77
C ALA A 212 -25.82 7.45 0.33
N VAL A 213 -26.13 6.19 0.00
CA VAL A 213 -26.66 5.81 -1.31
C VAL A 213 -27.97 6.54 -1.61
N ASP A 214 -28.93 6.56 -0.66
CA ASP A 214 -30.21 7.23 -0.85
C ASP A 214 -30.07 8.75 -1.02
N GLU A 215 -29.17 9.38 -0.26
CA GLU A 215 -28.91 10.82 -0.40
C GLU A 215 -28.22 11.13 -1.73
N CYS A 216 -27.22 10.34 -2.13
CA CYS A 216 -26.55 10.50 -3.42
C CYS A 216 -27.53 10.40 -4.58
N ILE A 217 -28.41 9.39 -4.56
CA ILE A 217 -29.44 9.21 -5.60
C ILE A 217 -30.38 10.41 -5.66
N ARG A 218 -30.83 10.93 -4.52
CA ARG A 218 -31.71 12.11 -4.46
C ARG A 218 -31.05 13.38 -4.99
N ASN A 219 -29.75 13.52 -4.72
CA ASN A 219 -28.98 14.71 -5.10
C ASN A 219 -28.35 14.60 -6.50
N GLY A 220 -28.58 13.52 -7.23
CA GLY A 220 -28.02 13.31 -8.57
C GLY A 220 -26.54 12.94 -8.59
N VAL A 221 -25.96 12.56 -7.45
CA VAL A 221 -24.57 12.15 -7.30
C VAL A 221 -24.46 10.66 -7.64
N LEU A 222 -23.74 10.29 -8.68
CA LEU A 222 -23.66 8.92 -9.20
C LEU A 222 -25.01 8.23 -9.34
N ALA A 223 -26.11 8.98 -9.52
CA ALA A 223 -27.48 8.51 -9.33
C ALA A 223 -27.84 7.29 -10.19
N ASP A 224 -27.49 7.30 -11.46
CA ASP A 224 -27.81 6.21 -12.38
C ASP A 224 -26.95 4.95 -12.09
N PHE A 225 -25.71 5.14 -11.71
CA PHE A 225 -24.82 4.05 -11.30
C PHE A 225 -25.33 3.40 -10.01
N LEU A 226 -25.66 4.21 -9.00
CA LEU A 226 -26.13 3.73 -7.68
C LEU A 226 -27.51 3.06 -7.79
N ARG A 227 -28.42 3.52 -8.66
CA ARG A 227 -29.70 2.85 -8.87
C ARG A 227 -29.53 1.47 -9.51
N ARG A 228 -28.65 1.36 -10.49
CA ARG A 228 -28.41 0.10 -11.22
C ARG A 228 -27.65 -0.94 -10.38
N ASN A 229 -26.72 -0.49 -9.55
CA ASN A 229 -25.79 -1.36 -8.84
C ASN A 229 -25.99 -1.32 -7.32
N ARG A 230 -27.16 -0.90 -6.81
CA ARG A 230 -27.37 -0.59 -5.38
C ARG A 230 -26.91 -1.71 -4.43
N ALA A 231 -27.32 -2.94 -4.67
CA ALA A 231 -27.01 -4.06 -3.78
C ALA A 231 -25.50 -4.35 -3.74
N GLU A 232 -24.86 -4.29 -4.89
CA GLU A 232 -23.42 -4.52 -5.03
C GLU A 232 -22.62 -3.39 -4.39
N VAL A 233 -23.01 -2.13 -4.62
CA VAL A 233 -22.38 -0.96 -3.99
C VAL A 233 -22.49 -1.00 -2.48
N VAL A 234 -23.65 -1.33 -1.93
CA VAL A 234 -23.83 -1.45 -0.46
C VAL A 234 -22.92 -2.54 0.11
N MET A 235 -22.90 -3.71 -0.51
CA MET A 235 -22.05 -4.82 -0.07
C MET A 235 -20.55 -4.46 -0.16
N MET A 236 -20.13 -3.87 -1.28
CA MET A 236 -18.73 -3.47 -1.48
C MET A 236 -18.29 -2.38 -0.50
N SER A 237 -19.13 -1.35 -0.28
CA SER A 237 -18.81 -0.27 0.66
C SER A 237 -18.62 -0.75 2.09
N ILE A 238 -19.47 -1.67 2.54
CA ILE A 238 -19.35 -2.27 3.87
C ILE A 238 -18.05 -3.05 3.97
N PHE A 239 -17.71 -3.79 2.94
CA PHE A 239 -16.49 -4.58 2.91
C PHE A 239 -15.23 -3.71 2.88
N GLU A 240 -15.16 -2.72 1.96
CA GLU A 240 -14.03 -1.80 1.85
C GLU A 240 -13.76 -1.06 3.16
N TYR A 241 -14.83 -0.58 3.80
CA TYR A 241 -14.72 0.13 5.08
C TYR A 241 -14.17 -0.77 6.19
N ASN A 242 -14.67 -2.01 6.29
CA ASN A 242 -14.19 -2.97 7.29
C ASN A 242 -12.73 -3.35 7.05
N GLN A 243 -12.33 -3.55 5.80
CA GLN A 243 -10.93 -3.82 5.42
C GLN A 243 -10.03 -2.62 5.78
N GLU A 244 -10.44 -1.39 5.44
CA GLU A 244 -9.71 -0.17 5.79
C GLU A 244 -9.51 -0.04 7.32
N GLU A 245 -10.55 -0.33 8.10
CA GLU A 245 -10.49 -0.30 9.57
C GLU A 245 -9.54 -1.36 10.14
N GLU A 246 -9.58 -2.59 9.61
CA GLU A 246 -8.68 -3.67 10.03
C GLU A 246 -7.22 -3.36 9.68
N GLU A 247 -6.93 -2.89 8.47
CA GLU A 247 -5.60 -2.48 8.06
C GLU A 247 -5.06 -1.33 8.93
N ARG A 248 -5.92 -0.36 9.28
CA ARG A 248 -5.55 0.73 10.18
C ARG A 248 -5.19 0.22 11.57
N LYS A 249 -5.97 -0.71 12.13
CA LYS A 249 -5.68 -1.36 13.43
C LYS A 249 -4.35 -2.11 13.41
N LEU A 250 -4.11 -2.90 12.36
CA LEU A 250 -2.86 -3.65 12.18
C LEU A 250 -1.64 -2.72 12.10
N ARG A 251 -1.75 -1.61 11.35
CA ARG A 251 -0.67 -0.61 11.25
C ARG A 251 -0.42 0.11 12.58
N ALA A 252 -1.48 0.46 13.29
CA ALA A 252 -1.35 1.08 14.60
C ALA A 252 -0.63 0.15 15.58
N ALA A 253 -1.00 -1.14 15.61
CA ALA A 253 -0.35 -2.15 16.43
C ALA A 253 1.12 -2.36 16.03
N ALA A 254 1.42 -2.46 14.72
CA ALA A 254 2.81 -2.59 14.24
C ALA A 254 3.66 -1.37 14.60
N ARG A 255 3.10 -0.15 14.45
CA ARG A 255 3.79 1.09 14.84
C ARG A 255 4.07 1.15 16.33
N GLN A 256 3.11 0.74 17.16
CA GLN A 256 3.27 0.69 18.61
C GLN A 256 4.33 -0.33 19.01
N ALA A 257 4.33 -1.53 18.41
CA ALA A 257 5.33 -2.56 18.63
C ALA A 257 6.73 -2.08 18.20
N GLY A 258 6.86 -1.46 17.03
CA GLY A 258 8.11 -0.89 16.55
C GLY A 258 8.63 0.24 17.45
N TYR A 259 7.75 1.10 17.94
CA TYR A 259 8.12 2.15 18.88
C TYR A 259 8.63 1.55 20.22
N ALA A 260 7.91 0.58 20.77
CA ALA A 260 8.31 -0.09 22.02
C ALA A 260 9.68 -0.78 21.87
N SER A 261 9.88 -1.53 20.78
CA SER A 261 11.17 -2.16 20.47
C SER A 261 12.29 -1.14 20.28
N GLY A 262 12.01 -0.03 19.56
CA GLY A 262 12.99 1.04 19.35
C GLY A 262 13.41 1.73 20.67
N VAL A 263 12.46 1.96 21.58
CA VAL A 263 12.75 2.50 22.92
C VAL A 263 13.60 1.53 23.74
N GLU A 264 13.25 0.24 23.75
CA GLU A 264 13.98 -0.80 24.45
C GLU A 264 15.44 -0.89 23.98
N HIS A 265 15.64 -1.02 22.65
CA HIS A 265 16.99 -1.02 22.07
C HIS A 265 17.75 0.29 22.31
N GLY A 266 17.05 1.44 22.28
CA GLY A 266 17.66 2.73 22.58
C GLY A 266 18.15 2.84 24.02
N ILE A 267 17.39 2.31 24.99
CA ILE A 267 17.79 2.24 26.42
C ILE A 267 18.99 1.31 26.59
N GLU A 268 18.95 0.10 26.01
CA GLU A 268 20.02 -0.87 26.06
C GLU A 268 21.33 -0.29 25.51
N ARG A 269 21.26 0.31 24.30
CA ARG A 269 22.42 0.96 23.66
C ARG A 269 22.95 2.12 24.50
N GLY A 270 22.08 3.02 24.95
CA GLY A 270 22.48 4.17 25.78
C GLY A 270 23.13 3.75 27.09
N THR A 271 22.63 2.66 27.70
CA THR A 271 23.21 2.08 28.90
C THR A 271 24.59 1.49 28.62
N ALA A 272 24.75 0.73 27.55
CA ALA A 272 26.02 0.15 27.12
C ALA A 272 27.06 1.23 26.80
N GLU A 273 26.69 2.26 26.03
CA GLU A 273 27.58 3.39 25.72
C GLU A 273 28.05 4.13 26.97
N ASN A 274 27.13 4.41 27.89
CA ASN A 274 27.46 5.08 29.14
C ASN A 274 28.40 4.24 30.01
N LEU A 275 28.17 2.93 30.10
CA LEU A 275 29.02 2.00 30.85
C LEU A 275 30.43 1.95 30.24
N CYS A 276 30.56 1.77 28.94
CA CYS A 276 31.86 1.77 28.25
C CYS A 276 32.60 3.11 28.41
N LYS A 277 31.89 4.25 28.26
CA LYS A 277 32.47 5.58 28.48
C LYS A 277 32.95 5.79 29.90
N LEU A 278 32.19 5.32 30.91
CA LEU A 278 32.53 5.42 32.33
C LEU A 278 33.82 4.66 32.61
N VAL A 279 33.90 3.40 32.21
CA VAL A 279 35.09 2.55 32.42
C VAL A 279 36.31 3.11 31.68
N SER A 280 36.18 3.47 30.39
CA SER A 280 37.29 4.05 29.59
C SER A 280 37.82 5.35 30.17
N ASN A 281 36.94 6.24 30.64
CA ASN A 281 37.35 7.49 31.32
C ASN A 281 38.07 7.22 32.64
N PHE A 282 37.63 6.25 33.40
CA PHE A 282 38.28 5.88 34.68
C PHE A 282 39.67 5.30 34.43
N MET A 283 39.81 4.37 33.46
CA MET A 283 41.08 3.81 33.02
C MET A 283 42.08 4.91 32.61
N SER A 284 41.62 5.83 31.74
CA SER A 284 42.48 6.92 31.23
C SER A 284 42.95 7.87 32.33
N ARG A 285 42.06 8.26 33.25
CA ARG A 285 42.37 9.19 34.33
C ARG A 285 43.24 8.61 35.42
N ARG A 286 43.03 7.34 35.75
CA ARG A 286 43.74 6.64 36.84
C ARG A 286 44.93 5.84 36.34
N LYS A 287 45.07 5.62 35.04
CA LYS A 287 46.11 4.79 34.41
C LYS A 287 46.10 3.35 34.93
N VAL A 288 44.92 2.78 35.09
CA VAL A 288 44.68 1.42 35.57
C VAL A 288 44.21 0.50 34.43
N THR A 289 44.31 -0.80 34.67
CA THR A 289 43.82 -1.84 33.74
C THR A 289 42.30 -1.89 33.73
N LEU A 290 41.73 -2.61 32.76
CA LEU A 290 40.28 -2.83 32.64
C LEU A 290 39.72 -3.55 33.90
N GLU A 291 40.43 -4.59 34.37
CA GLU A 291 40.02 -5.34 35.58
C GLU A 291 39.98 -4.43 36.82
N GLU A 292 41.04 -3.66 37.01
CA GLU A 292 41.12 -2.72 38.16
C GLU A 292 40.07 -1.60 38.07
N ALA A 293 39.74 -1.15 36.84
CA ALA A 293 38.71 -0.15 36.65
C ALA A 293 37.30 -0.72 36.90
N CYS A 294 37.02 -1.92 36.42
CA CYS A 294 35.74 -2.61 36.61
C CYS A 294 35.54 -2.89 38.14
N ASP A 295 36.54 -3.40 38.79
CA ASP A 295 36.48 -3.71 40.23
C ASP A 295 36.24 -2.44 41.05
N ALA A 296 36.97 -1.35 40.76
CA ALA A 296 36.80 -0.06 41.43
C ALA A 296 35.43 0.60 41.21
N LEU A 297 34.80 0.35 40.05
CA LEU A 297 33.48 0.87 39.72
C LEU A 297 32.33 -0.06 40.09
N GLY A 298 32.63 -1.26 40.62
CA GLY A 298 31.63 -2.28 40.96
C GLY A 298 30.90 -2.87 39.74
N ILE A 299 31.57 -2.89 38.56
CA ILE A 299 31.06 -3.42 37.32
C ILE A 299 31.71 -4.77 37.06
N SER A 300 30.94 -5.79 36.66
CA SER A 300 31.57 -7.05 36.27
C SER A 300 32.26 -6.90 34.89
N ALA A 301 33.41 -7.57 34.72
CA ALA A 301 34.07 -7.61 33.41
C ALA A 301 33.18 -8.22 32.30
N ASP A 302 32.26 -9.09 32.69
CA ASP A 302 31.30 -9.73 31.78
C ASP A 302 30.26 -8.73 31.28
N ASP A 303 29.78 -7.82 32.14
CA ASP A 303 28.83 -6.77 31.75
C ASP A 303 29.49 -5.72 30.84
N TYR A 304 30.75 -5.37 31.11
CA TYR A 304 31.52 -4.51 30.22
C TYR A 304 31.70 -5.14 28.84
N ASN A 305 32.10 -6.40 28.75
CA ASN A 305 32.31 -7.12 27.53
C ASN A 305 30.99 -7.29 26.72
N LYS A 306 29.86 -7.49 27.41
CA LYS A 306 28.53 -7.49 26.75
C LYS A 306 28.19 -6.14 26.15
N ALA A 307 28.41 -5.07 26.91
CA ALA A 307 28.15 -3.70 26.42
C ALA A 307 29.03 -3.33 25.22
N GLU A 308 30.32 -3.69 25.27
CA GLU A 308 31.25 -3.46 24.16
C GLU A 308 30.85 -4.22 22.86
N ARG A 309 30.45 -5.48 23.03
CA ARG A 309 29.92 -6.27 21.87
C ARG A 309 28.69 -5.63 21.25
N LEU A 310 27.72 -5.22 22.07
CA LEU A 310 26.48 -4.59 21.63
C LEU A 310 26.74 -3.30 20.83
N ILE A 311 27.73 -2.51 21.26
CA ILE A 311 28.13 -1.29 20.51
C ILE A 311 28.82 -1.66 19.19
N ASN A 312 29.70 -2.66 19.19
CA ASN A 312 30.45 -3.06 18.00
C ASN A 312 29.55 -3.74 16.94
N GLU A 313 28.59 -4.55 17.34
CA GLU A 313 27.60 -5.15 16.43
C GLU A 313 26.76 -4.10 15.72
N HIS A 314 26.41 -3.01 16.40
CA HIS A 314 25.67 -1.90 15.79
C HIS A 314 26.50 -1.07 14.82
N ASN A 315 27.78 -0.79 15.14
CA ASN A 315 28.68 -0.04 14.27
C ASN A 315 29.06 -0.79 12.98
N LEU A 316 28.81 -2.11 12.91
CA LEU A 316 28.99 -2.94 11.71
C LEU A 316 27.69 -2.99 10.87
N ALA A 317 26.56 -2.55 11.41
CA ALA A 317 25.27 -2.56 10.75
C ALA A 317 24.86 -1.18 10.16
N GLU A 318 25.57 -0.09 10.51
CA GLU A 318 25.49 1.24 9.89
C GLU A 318 26.54 1.38 8.76
#